data_5269b398d3cf1c8df26bd205a273a577
#
_entry.id   5269b398d3cf1c8df26bd205a273a577
#
_cell.length_a   1.000
_cell.length_b   1.000
_cell.length_c   1.000
_cell.angle_alpha   90.00
_cell.angle_beta   90.00
_cell.angle_gamma   90.00
#
_symmetry.space_group_name_H-M   'P 1'
#
loop_
_entity.id
_entity.type
_entity.pdbx_description
1 polymer ?
#
loop_
_entity_poly.entity_id
_entity_poly.type
_entity_poly.pdbx_seq_one_letter_code
_entity_poly.pdbx_strand_id
1 'polypeptide(L)'
;AREKCDLVVLETGLGGRCDATNVVPHKLVAAITKIGYDHMEVLGDTLDKIAAEKAGIIKEGTVVVNYPDQPAEAMGPILTAAAEAHTSIITPDKDDLTLLRGKRLENRIDYGGYRAALGLPGTHQANHAAMAVEIALALWREFGYDISDDAILQGLADARMPARIEVPVHKPVGE
;
A
#
# COMPACT_ATOMS: atom_id res chain seq x y z
N ALA A 1 -15.03 6.77 -14.57
CA ALA A 1 -16.08 6.94 -15.54
C ALA A 1 -15.62 7.52 -16.88
N ARG A 2 -14.80 8.60 -16.91
CA ARG A 2 -14.31 9.20 -18.17
C ARG A 2 -13.31 8.27 -18.87
N GLU A 3 -12.39 7.67 -18.13
CA GLU A 3 -11.32 6.81 -18.66
C GLU A 3 -11.74 5.34 -18.78
N LYS A 4 -12.95 4.97 -18.35
CA LYS A 4 -13.48 3.59 -18.39
C LYS A 4 -12.54 2.56 -17.74
N CYS A 5 -11.88 2.94 -16.66
CA CYS A 5 -11.01 2.02 -15.90
C CYS A 5 -11.83 0.93 -15.23
N ASP A 6 -11.31 -0.30 -15.22
CA ASP A 6 -11.90 -1.44 -14.50
C ASP A 6 -11.70 -1.30 -12.99
N LEU A 7 -10.57 -0.71 -12.57
CA LEU A 7 -10.20 -0.47 -11.19
C LEU A 7 -9.79 0.99 -10.98
N VAL A 8 -10.06 1.50 -9.78
CA VAL A 8 -9.64 2.83 -9.35
C VAL A 8 -8.95 2.71 -8.00
N VAL A 9 -7.76 3.29 -7.89
CA VAL A 9 -7.05 3.43 -6.62
C VAL A 9 -7.34 4.82 -6.07
N LEU A 10 -7.89 4.88 -4.86
CA LEU A 10 -8.20 6.14 -4.17
C LEU A 10 -7.26 6.31 -2.98
N GLU A 11 -6.48 7.37 -2.98
CA GLU A 11 -5.67 7.75 -1.84
C GLU A 11 -6.50 8.59 -0.86
N THR A 12 -6.51 8.19 0.41
CA THR A 12 -7.12 8.95 1.50
C THR A 12 -6.34 10.23 1.77
N GLY A 13 -7.02 11.36 1.81
CA GLY A 13 -6.37 12.64 2.07
C GLY A 13 -6.00 12.81 3.54
N LEU A 14 -6.92 12.52 4.46
CA LEU A 14 -6.71 12.66 5.90
C LEU A 14 -7.51 11.62 6.69
N GLY A 15 -6.85 10.92 7.59
CA GLY A 15 -7.49 9.93 8.46
C GLY A 15 -8.00 8.74 7.67
N GLY A 16 -9.30 8.62 7.52
CA GLY A 16 -9.97 7.55 6.78
C GLY A 16 -11.47 7.56 6.99
N ARG A 17 -11.92 7.46 8.25
CA ARG A 17 -13.35 7.37 8.62
C ARG A 17 -14.19 8.49 8.01
N CYS A 18 -13.74 9.73 8.12
CA CYS A 18 -14.43 10.94 7.66
C CYS A 18 -13.84 11.51 6.36
N ASP A 19 -12.93 10.79 5.71
CA ASP A 19 -12.35 11.24 4.46
C ASP A 19 -13.34 11.20 3.30
N ALA A 20 -13.22 12.15 2.37
CA ALA A 20 -14.10 12.25 1.21
C ALA A 20 -14.06 10.98 0.33
N THR A 21 -12.95 10.28 0.28
CA THR A 21 -12.83 9.00 -0.46
C THR A 21 -13.62 7.87 0.19
N ASN A 22 -13.99 8.01 1.48
CA ASN A 22 -14.72 6.98 2.22
C ASN A 22 -16.23 6.93 1.92
N VAL A 23 -16.72 7.83 1.07
CA VAL A 23 -18.13 7.80 0.58
C VAL A 23 -18.40 6.59 -0.32
N VAL A 24 -17.36 5.95 -0.86
CA VAL A 24 -17.51 4.75 -1.68
C VAL A 24 -17.94 3.59 -0.77
N PRO A 25 -19.17 3.04 -0.96
CA PRO A 25 -19.71 2.04 -0.03
C PRO A 25 -19.04 0.66 -0.20
N HIS A 26 -18.71 0.29 -1.42
CA HIS A 26 -18.12 -1.00 -1.74
C HIS A 26 -16.70 -0.81 -2.25
N LYS A 27 -15.74 -1.25 -1.45
CA LYS A 27 -14.33 -1.27 -1.77
C LYS A 27 -13.89 -2.72 -1.89
N LEU A 28 -13.07 -3.02 -2.89
CA LEU A 28 -12.51 -4.37 -3.04
C LEU A 28 -11.41 -4.58 -2.02
N VAL A 29 -10.48 -3.65 -1.93
CA VAL A 29 -9.33 -3.71 -1.03
C VAL A 29 -9.18 -2.41 -0.25
N ALA A 30 -8.90 -2.51 1.03
CA ALA A 30 -8.46 -1.42 1.90
C ALA A 30 -6.99 -1.65 2.28
N ALA A 31 -6.11 -0.80 1.76
CA ALA A 31 -4.68 -0.85 2.09
C ALA A 31 -4.39 0.08 3.26
N ILE A 32 -3.92 -0.47 4.38
CA ILE A 32 -3.47 0.28 5.55
C ILE A 32 -1.94 0.31 5.55
N THR A 33 -1.38 1.42 5.11
CA THR A 33 0.07 1.64 5.11
C THR A 33 0.60 1.86 6.53
N LYS A 34 1.90 2.05 6.71
CA LYS A 34 2.49 2.21 8.04
C LYS A 34 1.82 3.35 8.82
N ILE A 35 1.30 3.03 9.99
CA ILE A 35 0.77 4.02 10.92
C ILE A 35 1.94 4.70 11.65
N GLY A 36 1.88 6.01 11.72
CA GLY A 36 2.83 6.86 12.43
C GLY A 36 2.13 8.08 13.00
N TYR A 37 2.83 8.84 13.82
CA TYR A 37 2.33 10.11 14.34
C TYR A 37 2.27 11.14 13.22
N ASP A 38 1.07 11.52 12.85
CA ASP A 38 0.79 12.55 11.84
C ASP A 38 -0.59 13.14 12.10
N HIS A 39 -0.77 14.41 11.80
CA HIS A 39 -2.04 15.12 11.98
C HIS A 39 -2.70 14.92 13.36
N MET A 40 -1.90 14.90 14.43
CA MET A 40 -2.32 14.55 15.78
C MET A 40 -3.43 15.48 16.32
N GLU A 41 -3.48 16.72 15.86
CA GLU A 41 -4.53 17.67 16.22
C GLU A 41 -5.92 17.25 15.76
N VAL A 42 -6.01 16.42 14.70
CA VAL A 42 -7.26 15.96 14.10
C VAL A 42 -7.52 14.48 14.39
N LEU A 43 -6.48 13.64 14.26
CA LEU A 43 -6.63 12.18 14.32
C LEU A 43 -6.44 11.62 15.74
N GLY A 44 -5.90 12.44 16.66
CA GLY A 44 -5.59 12.04 18.01
C GLY A 44 -4.09 11.91 18.26
N ASP A 45 -3.74 11.86 19.53
CA ASP A 45 -2.38 11.97 20.07
C ASP A 45 -1.69 10.62 20.34
N THR A 46 -2.34 9.52 19.95
CA THR A 46 -1.83 8.15 20.14
C THR A 46 -1.98 7.33 18.87
N LEU A 47 -1.11 6.31 18.69
CA LEU A 47 -1.12 5.48 17.48
C LEU A 47 -2.41 4.67 17.33
N ASP A 48 -3.03 4.25 18.43
CA ASP A 48 -4.30 3.54 18.41
C ASP A 48 -5.45 4.44 17.93
N LYS A 49 -5.51 5.72 18.34
CA LYS A 49 -6.51 6.67 17.85
C LYS A 49 -6.33 6.95 16.36
N ILE A 50 -5.10 7.21 15.93
CA ILE A 50 -4.78 7.42 14.50
C ILE A 50 -5.13 6.18 13.68
N ALA A 51 -4.80 4.98 14.19
CA ALA A 51 -5.14 3.72 13.55
C ALA A 51 -6.65 3.51 13.46
N ALA A 52 -7.42 3.85 14.49
CA ALA A 52 -8.88 3.74 14.48
C ALA A 52 -9.52 4.63 13.41
N GLU A 53 -9.02 5.86 13.23
CA GLU A 53 -9.49 6.74 12.16
C GLU A 53 -9.15 6.21 10.76
N LYS A 54 -7.92 5.68 10.58
CA LYS A 54 -7.51 5.10 9.31
C LYS A 54 -8.24 3.79 9.01
N ALA A 55 -8.44 2.93 10.00
CA ALA A 55 -9.21 1.69 9.86
C ALA A 55 -10.70 1.92 9.53
N GLY A 56 -11.22 3.13 9.71
CA GLY A 56 -12.56 3.52 9.30
C GLY A 56 -12.87 3.36 7.81
N ILE A 57 -11.87 3.10 6.97
CA ILE A 57 -12.08 2.75 5.55
C ILE A 57 -12.45 1.28 5.34
N ILE A 58 -12.25 0.42 6.33
CA ILE A 58 -12.58 -1.00 6.26
C ILE A 58 -14.10 -1.14 6.30
N LYS A 59 -14.66 -1.87 5.35
CA LYS A 59 -16.10 -2.11 5.21
C LYS A 59 -16.36 -3.60 4.97
N GLU A 60 -17.59 -4.02 5.17
CA GLU A 60 -18.03 -5.37 4.81
C GLU A 60 -17.72 -5.70 3.34
N GLY A 61 -17.20 -6.90 3.07
CA GLY A 61 -16.81 -7.35 1.73
C GLY A 61 -15.48 -6.78 1.22
N THR A 62 -14.76 -6.01 2.05
CA THR A 62 -13.45 -5.44 1.69
C THR A 62 -12.35 -6.38 2.19
N VAL A 63 -11.37 -6.73 1.36
CA VAL A 63 -10.14 -7.39 1.83
C VAL A 63 -9.19 -6.32 2.38
N VAL A 64 -8.63 -6.55 3.55
CA VAL A 64 -7.65 -5.63 4.15
C VAL A 64 -6.24 -6.10 3.84
N VAL A 65 -5.41 -5.22 3.26
CA VAL A 65 -3.96 -5.45 3.15
C VAL A 65 -3.25 -4.49 4.09
N ASN A 66 -2.60 -5.05 5.10
CA ASN A 66 -1.96 -4.30 6.18
C ASN A 66 -0.44 -4.22 5.97
N TYR A 67 0.16 -3.13 6.43
CA TYR A 67 1.61 -2.95 6.38
C TYR A 67 2.33 -4.01 7.25
N PRO A 68 3.41 -4.66 6.76
CA PRO A 68 4.04 -5.80 7.45
C PRO A 68 4.75 -5.44 8.77
N ASP A 69 5.01 -4.17 9.01
CA ASP A 69 5.74 -3.66 10.18
C ASP A 69 4.93 -2.58 10.91
N GLN A 70 3.66 -2.88 11.17
CA GLN A 70 2.81 -1.97 11.94
C GLN A 70 3.27 -1.88 13.40
N PRO A 71 3.22 -0.70 14.01
CA PRO A 71 3.34 -0.56 15.45
C PRO A 71 2.30 -1.42 16.19
N ALA A 72 2.70 -2.04 17.30
CA ALA A 72 1.82 -2.93 18.06
C ALA A 72 0.52 -2.22 18.50
N GLU A 73 0.63 -0.94 18.88
CA GLU A 73 -0.50 -0.11 19.31
C GLU A 73 -1.52 0.13 18.18
N ALA A 74 -1.06 0.14 16.93
CA ALA A 74 -1.93 0.34 15.76
C ALA A 74 -2.70 -0.93 15.38
N MET A 75 -2.22 -2.11 15.75
CA MET A 75 -2.83 -3.38 15.35
C MET A 75 -4.21 -3.60 15.96
N GLY A 76 -4.42 -3.24 17.21
CA GLY A 76 -5.70 -3.43 17.91
C GLY A 76 -6.89 -2.84 17.16
N PRO A 77 -6.89 -1.53 16.85
CA PRO A 77 -7.96 -0.89 16.08
C PRO A 77 -8.18 -1.49 14.69
N ILE A 78 -7.11 -1.87 13.98
CA ILE A 78 -7.21 -2.48 12.64
C ILE A 78 -7.89 -3.85 12.74
N LEU A 79 -7.48 -4.68 13.69
CA LEU A 79 -8.09 -6.00 13.93
C LEU A 79 -9.56 -5.88 14.33
N THR A 80 -9.89 -4.90 15.19
CA THR A 80 -11.26 -4.65 15.60
C THR A 80 -12.13 -4.26 14.42
N ALA A 81 -11.68 -3.30 13.60
CA ALA A 81 -12.44 -2.86 12.43
C ALA A 81 -12.64 -3.99 11.40
N ALA A 82 -11.62 -4.84 11.20
CA ALA A 82 -11.75 -6.00 10.31
C ALA A 82 -12.73 -7.05 10.86
N ALA A 83 -12.70 -7.32 12.17
CA ALA A 83 -13.64 -8.24 12.80
C ALA A 83 -15.09 -7.73 12.71
N GLU A 84 -15.32 -6.44 12.96
CA GLU A 84 -16.64 -5.80 12.82
C GLU A 84 -17.16 -5.84 11.37
N ALA A 85 -16.26 -5.71 10.40
CA ALA A 85 -16.57 -5.81 8.98
C ALA A 85 -16.61 -7.26 8.44
N HIS A 86 -16.39 -8.26 9.29
CA HIS A 86 -16.35 -9.69 8.94
C HIS A 86 -15.39 -9.97 7.77
N THR A 87 -14.22 -9.33 7.77
CA THR A 87 -13.25 -9.43 6.69
C THR A 87 -11.91 -9.99 7.15
N SER A 88 -11.14 -10.55 6.19
CA SER A 88 -9.79 -11.04 6.42
C SER A 88 -8.76 -9.91 6.33
N ILE A 89 -7.65 -10.10 7.05
CA ILE A 89 -6.47 -9.23 6.94
C ILE A 89 -5.34 -10.04 6.33
N ILE A 90 -4.76 -9.52 5.26
CA ILE A 90 -3.53 -10.01 4.64
C ILE A 90 -2.41 -9.09 5.11
N THR A 91 -1.38 -9.65 5.69
CA THR A 91 -0.15 -8.94 6.04
C THR A 91 1.00 -9.61 5.32
N PRO A 92 1.76 -8.90 4.46
CA PRO A 92 2.90 -9.49 3.78
C PRO A 92 3.88 -10.13 4.76
N ASP A 93 4.34 -11.34 4.46
CA ASP A 93 5.34 -12.01 5.29
C ASP A 93 6.72 -11.38 5.08
N LYS A 94 7.33 -10.94 6.17
CA LYS A 94 8.67 -10.34 6.11
C LYS A 94 9.76 -11.36 5.80
N ASP A 95 9.55 -12.61 6.17
CA ASP A 95 10.53 -13.68 5.94
C ASP A 95 10.60 -14.03 4.45
N ASP A 96 9.53 -13.77 3.70
CA ASP A 96 9.47 -13.91 2.25
C ASP A 96 9.98 -12.67 1.50
N LEU A 97 10.31 -11.58 2.21
CA LEU A 97 10.75 -10.33 1.61
C LEU A 97 12.26 -10.14 1.71
N THR A 98 12.94 -10.19 0.58
CA THR A 98 14.36 -9.86 0.48
C THR A 98 14.56 -8.55 -0.28
N LEU A 99 15.25 -7.60 0.36
CA LEU A 99 15.68 -6.36 -0.28
C LEU A 99 17.12 -6.48 -0.76
N LEU A 100 17.30 -6.43 -2.08
CA LEU A 100 18.60 -6.42 -2.74
C LEU A 100 18.95 -4.97 -3.11
N ARG A 101 20.02 -4.44 -2.51
CA ARG A 101 20.49 -3.08 -2.81
C ARG A 101 21.33 -3.11 -4.09
N GLY A 102 20.89 -2.35 -5.08
CA GLY A 102 21.64 -2.09 -6.29
C GLY A 102 22.62 -0.93 -6.15
N LYS A 103 23.24 -0.54 -7.26
CA LYS A 103 24.08 0.66 -7.33
C LYS A 103 23.18 1.90 -7.43
N ARG A 104 23.63 3.03 -6.85
CA ARG A 104 22.98 4.34 -7.00
C ARG A 104 21.49 4.41 -6.58
N LEU A 105 21.15 3.94 -5.36
CA LEU A 105 19.79 3.99 -4.83
C LEU A 105 18.77 3.08 -5.56
N GLU A 106 19.22 2.25 -6.49
CA GLU A 106 18.39 1.21 -7.08
C GLU A 106 18.09 0.14 -6.04
N ASN A 107 16.82 -0.12 -5.81
CA ASN A 107 16.37 -1.22 -4.97
C ASN A 107 15.75 -2.30 -5.86
N ARG A 108 15.98 -3.53 -5.48
CA ARG A 108 15.30 -4.70 -6.06
C ARG A 108 14.72 -5.50 -4.91
N ILE A 109 13.58 -6.11 -5.14
CA ILE A 109 12.98 -7.03 -4.17
C ILE A 109 12.89 -8.43 -4.76
N ASP A 110 12.85 -9.39 -3.86
CA ASP A 110 12.30 -10.73 -4.07
C ASP A 110 11.26 -10.92 -2.96
N TYR A 111 9.99 -11.04 -3.35
CA TYR A 111 8.88 -11.27 -2.44
C TYR A 111 8.02 -12.40 -2.97
N GLY A 112 8.03 -13.54 -2.29
CA GLY A 112 7.25 -14.71 -2.69
C GLY A 112 7.53 -15.19 -4.12
N GLY A 113 8.75 -14.93 -4.65
CA GLY A 113 9.15 -15.20 -6.03
C GLY A 113 8.96 -14.05 -7.02
N TYR A 114 8.28 -12.96 -6.64
CA TYR A 114 8.18 -11.74 -7.43
C TYR A 114 9.47 -10.94 -7.33
N ARG A 115 10.29 -11.00 -8.39
CA ARG A 115 11.60 -10.35 -8.47
C ARG A 115 11.55 -9.11 -9.32
N ALA A 116 11.52 -7.93 -8.70
CA ALA A 116 11.40 -6.67 -9.41
C ALA A 116 12.48 -5.65 -9.02
N ALA A 117 12.87 -4.81 -9.98
CA ALA A 117 13.45 -3.52 -9.66
C ALA A 117 12.34 -2.59 -9.19
N LEU A 118 12.63 -1.75 -8.19
CA LEU A 118 11.65 -0.76 -7.72
C LEU A 118 11.89 0.57 -8.40
N GLY A 119 10.83 1.12 -8.99
CA GLY A 119 10.86 2.45 -9.59
C GLY A 119 10.97 3.58 -8.57
N LEU A 120 10.61 3.30 -7.31
CA LEU A 120 10.69 4.24 -6.19
C LEU A 120 11.93 3.98 -5.33
N PRO A 121 12.75 5.01 -5.03
CA PRO A 121 13.91 4.87 -4.18
C PRO A 121 13.52 4.80 -2.69
N GLY A 122 14.38 4.19 -1.88
CA GLY A 122 14.21 4.07 -0.43
C GLY A 122 13.89 2.65 0.02
N THR A 123 14.51 2.22 1.12
CA THR A 123 14.39 0.84 1.62
C THR A 123 12.97 0.50 2.12
N HIS A 124 12.24 1.50 2.59
CA HIS A 124 10.84 1.35 3.01
C HIS A 124 9.91 0.98 1.85
N GLN A 125 10.30 1.24 0.60
CA GLN A 125 9.52 0.88 -0.57
C GLN A 125 9.42 -0.63 -0.79
N ALA A 126 10.31 -1.42 -0.19
CA ALA A 126 10.21 -2.88 -0.23
C ALA A 126 8.91 -3.37 0.42
N ASN A 127 8.56 -2.83 1.59
CA ASN A 127 7.31 -3.18 2.27
C ASN A 127 6.07 -2.72 1.47
N HIS A 128 6.12 -1.53 0.87
CA HIS A 128 5.03 -1.05 0.02
C HIS A 128 4.89 -1.91 -1.25
N ALA A 129 5.99 -2.37 -1.82
CA ALA A 129 5.98 -3.26 -2.97
C ALA A 129 5.37 -4.63 -2.61
N ALA A 130 5.74 -5.21 -1.46
CA ALA A 130 5.12 -6.44 -0.97
C ALA A 130 3.60 -6.27 -0.77
N MET A 131 3.17 -5.13 -0.20
CA MET A 131 1.74 -4.81 -0.11
C MET A 131 1.08 -4.72 -1.50
N ALA A 132 1.75 -4.10 -2.48
CA ALA A 132 1.20 -3.99 -3.83
C ALA A 132 1.02 -5.36 -4.50
N VAL A 133 1.96 -6.28 -4.29
CA VAL A 133 1.84 -7.68 -4.73
C VAL A 133 0.63 -8.34 -4.06
N GLU A 134 0.50 -8.25 -2.73
CA GLU A 134 -0.64 -8.85 -2.02
C GLU A 134 -1.98 -8.24 -2.44
N ILE A 135 -2.05 -6.94 -2.75
CA ILE A 135 -3.25 -6.30 -3.29
C ILE A 135 -3.62 -6.92 -4.64
N ALA A 136 -2.66 -7.08 -5.55
CA ALA A 136 -2.90 -7.68 -6.86
C ALA A 136 -3.36 -9.15 -6.72
N LEU A 137 -2.72 -9.90 -5.82
CA LEU A 137 -3.10 -11.29 -5.54
C LEU A 137 -4.49 -11.38 -4.89
N ALA A 138 -4.85 -10.47 -3.99
CA ALA A 138 -6.18 -10.41 -3.39
C ALA A 138 -7.25 -10.09 -4.44
N LEU A 139 -6.99 -9.14 -5.34
CA LEU A 139 -7.89 -8.83 -6.45
C LEU A 139 -8.12 -10.04 -7.36
N TRP A 140 -7.09 -10.83 -7.60
CA TRP A 140 -7.24 -12.07 -8.36
C TRP A 140 -8.01 -13.15 -7.60
N ARG A 141 -7.61 -13.45 -6.36
CA ARG A 141 -8.16 -14.56 -5.57
C ARG A 141 -9.62 -14.35 -5.16
N GLU A 142 -9.95 -13.15 -4.70
CA GLU A 142 -11.24 -12.86 -4.08
C GLU A 142 -12.25 -12.25 -5.09
N PHE A 143 -11.76 -11.58 -6.12
CA PHE A 143 -12.60 -10.81 -7.04
C PHE A 143 -12.46 -11.22 -8.52
N GLY A 144 -11.56 -12.15 -8.84
CA GLY A 144 -11.41 -12.69 -10.19
C GLY A 144 -10.78 -11.75 -11.22
N TYR A 145 -10.10 -10.70 -10.77
CA TYR A 145 -9.36 -9.82 -11.69
C TYR A 145 -8.09 -10.51 -12.17
N ASP A 146 -7.96 -10.70 -13.47
CA ASP A 146 -6.79 -11.31 -14.11
C ASP A 146 -5.66 -10.28 -14.25
N ILE A 147 -4.78 -10.24 -13.25
CA ILE A 147 -3.58 -9.41 -13.23
C ILE A 147 -2.38 -10.31 -13.40
N SER A 148 -1.72 -10.26 -14.56
CA SER A 148 -0.57 -11.13 -14.83
C SER A 148 0.64 -10.76 -13.97
N ASP A 149 1.50 -11.74 -13.70
CA ASP A 149 2.76 -11.53 -12.99
C ASP A 149 3.62 -10.47 -13.66
N ASP A 150 3.69 -10.46 -15.00
CA ASP A 150 4.41 -9.46 -15.78
C ASP A 150 3.85 -8.05 -15.53
N ALA A 151 2.54 -7.89 -15.41
CA ALA A 151 1.92 -6.60 -15.11
C ALA A 151 2.27 -6.12 -13.69
N ILE A 152 2.31 -7.04 -12.72
CA ILE A 152 2.75 -6.74 -11.34
C ILE A 152 4.21 -6.27 -11.35
N LEU A 153 5.10 -7.03 -11.97
CA LEU A 153 6.53 -6.71 -12.02
C LEU A 153 6.79 -5.39 -12.75
N GLN A 154 6.12 -5.15 -13.85
CA GLN A 154 6.21 -3.91 -14.62
C GLN A 154 5.69 -2.72 -13.82
N GLY A 155 4.55 -2.87 -13.14
CA GLY A 155 3.97 -1.82 -12.28
C GLY A 155 4.92 -1.41 -11.15
N LEU A 156 5.59 -2.36 -10.51
CA LEU A 156 6.61 -2.08 -9.47
C LEU A 156 7.82 -1.32 -10.04
N ALA A 157 8.27 -1.69 -11.25
CA ALA A 157 9.41 -1.06 -11.91
C ALA A 157 9.09 0.34 -12.41
N ASP A 158 7.89 0.56 -12.90
CA ASP A 158 7.45 1.83 -13.49
C ASP A 158 6.87 2.82 -12.49
N ALA A 159 6.65 2.40 -11.24
CA ALA A 159 6.11 3.28 -10.22
C ALA A 159 6.95 4.56 -10.09
N ARG A 160 6.31 5.71 -10.16
CA ARG A 160 6.93 7.04 -10.00
C ARG A 160 6.07 7.88 -9.08
N MET A 161 6.71 8.71 -8.29
CA MET A 161 6.05 9.65 -7.40
C MET A 161 6.76 11.00 -7.53
N PRO A 162 6.29 11.87 -8.43
CA PRO A 162 6.87 13.19 -8.63
C PRO A 162 6.93 13.99 -7.33
N ALA A 163 7.98 14.81 -7.17
CA ALA A 163 8.26 15.61 -5.99
C ALA A 163 8.52 14.82 -4.68
N ARG A 164 8.61 13.51 -4.74
CA ARG A 164 9.23 12.67 -3.71
C ARG A 164 10.62 12.28 -4.18
N ILE A 165 11.53 11.82 -3.41
CA ILE A 165 12.93 11.51 -3.72
C ILE A 165 13.17 11.18 -5.22
N GLU A 166 13.53 12.17 -6.01
CA GLU A 166 13.89 12.00 -7.41
C GLU A 166 15.41 12.02 -7.54
N VAL A 167 15.97 11.06 -8.25
CA VAL A 167 17.39 11.08 -8.62
C VAL A 167 17.49 11.86 -9.92
N PRO A 168 18.12 13.06 -9.95
CA PRO A 168 18.27 13.81 -11.18
C PRO A 168 19.05 12.98 -12.20
N VAL A 169 18.44 12.70 -13.33
CA VAL A 169 19.17 12.17 -14.48
C VAL A 169 20.00 13.32 -15.05
N HIS A 170 21.28 13.34 -14.76
CA HIS A 170 22.21 14.25 -15.42
C HIS A 170 22.21 13.87 -16.90
N LYS A 171 21.47 14.61 -17.73
CA LYS A 171 21.73 14.57 -19.17
C LYS A 171 23.11 15.17 -19.35
N PRO A 172 24.06 14.49 -20.00
CA PRO A 172 25.30 15.13 -20.37
C PRO A 172 24.95 16.37 -21.20
N VAL A 173 25.47 17.52 -20.77
CA VAL A 173 25.39 18.74 -21.57
C VAL A 173 26.11 18.39 -22.85
N GLY A 174 25.37 18.38 -23.97
CA GLY A 174 25.89 18.01 -25.27
C GLY A 174 27.09 18.87 -25.65
N GLU A 175 28.05 18.21 -26.25
CA GLU A 175 29.07 18.85 -27.08
C GLU A 175 28.41 19.49 -28.31
#